data_3793d0369aa9f778d854e1cec49f8309
#
_entry.id   3793d0369aa9f778d854e1cec49f8309
#
_cell.length_a   1.000
_cell.length_b   1.000
_cell.length_c   1.000
_cell.angle_alpha   90.00
_cell.angle_beta   90.00
_cell.angle_gamma   90.00
#
_symmetry.space_group_name_H-M   'P 1'
#
loop_
_entity.id
_entity.type
_entity.pdbx_description
1 polymer ?
#
loop_
_entity_poly.entity_id
_entity_poly.type
_entity_poly.pdbx_seq_one_letter_code
_entity_poly.pdbx_strand_id
1 'polypeptide(L)'
;MLQSLPPEGILIIGLNILFTYIGFKNDAFFEKYRFNIGSIKAGEYFRLLSSGFLHVNTTHLLFNMFTFYFFVNFVVGMLGTAAFLTLFLGSLLAGNFFGYYFHYKQDYYSAVGASGAVTGVLF
;
A
#
# COMPACT_ATOMS: atom_id res chain seq x y z
N MET A 1 21.89 -8.53 -14.35
CA MET A 1 21.34 -7.43 -15.14
C MET A 1 19.96 -7.04 -14.61
N LEU A 2 19.73 -5.76 -14.49
CA LEU A 2 18.43 -5.27 -14.08
C LEU A 2 17.46 -5.32 -15.25
N GLN A 3 16.35 -6.01 -15.04
CA GLN A 3 15.29 -6.00 -16.04
C GLN A 3 14.46 -4.73 -15.90
N SER A 4 13.91 -4.25 -17.01
CA SER A 4 12.97 -3.16 -16.99
C SER A 4 11.71 -3.57 -16.24
N LEU A 5 11.23 -2.70 -15.35
CA LEU A 5 9.96 -2.90 -14.70
C LEU A 5 8.82 -2.65 -15.69
N PRO A 6 7.71 -3.38 -15.61
CA PRO A 6 6.53 -3.04 -16.39
C PRO A 6 6.01 -1.65 -15.97
N PRO A 7 5.32 -0.91 -16.87
CA PRO A 7 4.84 0.43 -16.56
C PRO A 7 3.99 0.51 -15.30
N GLU A 8 3.14 -0.49 -15.05
CA GLU A 8 2.30 -0.54 -13.85
C GLU A 8 3.13 -0.70 -12.59
N GLY A 9 4.24 -1.43 -12.65
CA GLY A 9 5.17 -1.55 -11.53
C GLY A 9 5.87 -0.24 -11.22
N ILE A 10 6.31 0.47 -12.26
CA ILE A 10 6.93 1.79 -12.12
C ILE A 10 5.95 2.78 -11.49
N LEU A 11 4.70 2.77 -11.96
CA LEU A 11 3.67 3.65 -11.43
C LEU A 11 3.42 3.41 -9.94
N ILE A 12 3.26 2.15 -9.55
CA ILE A 12 2.96 1.81 -8.15
C ILE A 12 4.14 2.17 -7.25
N ILE A 13 5.37 1.85 -7.64
CA ILE A 13 6.57 2.22 -6.87
C ILE A 13 6.67 3.73 -6.76
N GLY A 14 6.48 4.44 -7.87
CA GLY A 14 6.52 5.91 -7.89
C GLY A 14 5.50 6.54 -6.97
N LEU A 15 4.27 6.04 -6.97
CA LEU A 15 3.21 6.54 -6.08
C LEU A 15 3.53 6.28 -4.62
N ASN A 16 4.08 5.10 -4.28
CA ASN A 16 4.49 4.81 -2.92
C ASN A 16 5.58 5.76 -2.44
N ILE A 17 6.60 5.98 -3.27
CA ILE A 17 7.70 6.87 -2.92
C ILE A 17 7.18 8.32 -2.78
N LEU A 18 6.38 8.78 -3.73
CA LEU A 18 5.86 10.16 -3.72
C LEU A 18 4.99 10.41 -2.50
N PHE A 19 4.02 9.54 -2.24
CA PHE A 19 3.09 9.72 -1.12
C PHE A 19 3.80 9.65 0.22
N THR A 20 4.75 8.72 0.35
CA THR A 20 5.54 8.59 1.59
C THR A 20 6.42 9.83 1.80
N TYR A 21 7.06 10.33 0.74
CA TYR A 21 7.88 11.53 0.83
C TYR A 21 7.05 12.74 1.27
N ILE A 22 5.88 12.94 0.66
CA ILE A 22 4.99 14.03 1.05
C ILE A 22 4.58 13.88 2.51
N GLY A 23 4.26 12.66 2.94
CA GLY A 23 3.91 12.38 4.33
C GLY A 23 5.03 12.70 5.31
N PHE A 24 6.29 12.44 4.93
CA PHE A 24 7.44 12.80 5.77
C PHE A 24 7.60 14.30 5.95
N LYS A 25 7.21 15.08 4.94
CA LYS A 25 7.35 16.54 4.95
C LYS A 25 6.12 17.28 5.44
N ASN A 26 4.97 16.59 5.52
CA ASN A 26 3.71 17.24 5.84
C ASN A 26 2.87 16.32 6.74
N ASP A 27 2.86 16.64 8.04
CA ASP A 27 2.12 15.85 9.02
C ASP A 27 0.63 15.82 8.75
N ALA A 28 0.07 16.92 8.26
CA ALA A 28 -1.36 16.99 7.94
C ALA A 28 -1.73 16.04 6.82
N PHE A 29 -0.86 15.92 5.80
CA PHE A 29 -1.05 14.96 4.71
C PHE A 29 -1.01 13.52 5.24
N PHE A 30 -0.01 13.19 6.06
CA PHE A 30 0.12 11.86 6.65
C PHE A 30 -1.11 11.52 7.48
N GLU A 31 -1.56 12.43 8.35
CA GLU A 31 -2.72 12.22 9.20
C GLU A 31 -4.00 12.03 8.39
N LYS A 32 -4.13 12.75 7.27
CA LYS A 32 -5.34 12.69 6.44
C LYS A 32 -5.47 11.36 5.71
N TYR A 33 -4.36 10.75 5.30
CA TYR A 33 -4.40 9.59 4.40
C TYR A 33 -4.03 8.26 5.06
N ARG A 34 -3.56 8.29 6.30
CA ARG A 34 -3.29 7.03 7.00
C ARG A 34 -4.58 6.31 7.35
N PHE A 35 -4.46 5.00 7.53
CA PHE A 35 -5.57 4.19 8.03
C PHE A 35 -5.89 4.61 9.46
N ASN A 36 -7.16 4.88 9.73
CA ASN A 36 -7.62 5.25 11.07
C ASN A 36 -9.08 4.84 11.22
N ILE A 37 -9.37 4.05 12.22
CA ILE A 37 -10.70 3.46 12.41
C ILE A 37 -11.77 4.53 12.59
N GLY A 38 -11.54 5.50 13.46
CA GLY A 38 -12.53 6.54 13.74
C GLY A 38 -12.88 7.36 12.50
N SER A 39 -11.86 7.71 11.71
CA SER A 39 -12.04 8.48 10.48
C SER A 39 -12.80 7.68 9.42
N ILE A 40 -12.49 6.39 9.29
CA ILE A 40 -13.19 5.51 8.34
C ILE A 40 -14.66 5.39 8.73
N LYS A 41 -14.95 5.21 10.02
CA LYS A 41 -16.34 5.19 10.51
C LYS A 41 -17.08 6.50 10.19
N ALA A 42 -16.36 7.62 10.18
CA ALA A 42 -16.93 8.92 9.88
C ALA A 42 -17.19 9.14 8.37
N GLY A 43 -16.84 8.15 7.53
CA GLY A 43 -17.11 8.20 6.10
C GLY A 43 -15.89 8.41 5.22
N GLU A 44 -14.68 8.48 5.79
CA GLU A 44 -13.45 8.69 5.03
C GLU A 44 -12.90 7.36 4.50
N TYR A 45 -13.70 6.72 3.63
CA TYR A 45 -13.38 5.39 3.09
C TYR A 45 -12.15 5.38 2.20
N PHE A 46 -11.71 6.52 1.65
CA PHE A 46 -10.50 6.61 0.84
C PHE A 46 -9.27 6.12 1.60
N ARG A 47 -9.29 6.16 2.91
CA ARG A 47 -8.17 5.70 3.76
C ARG A 47 -7.92 4.20 3.63
N LEU A 48 -8.92 3.44 3.20
CA LEU A 48 -8.75 2.02 2.92
C LEU A 48 -7.79 1.77 1.76
N LEU A 49 -7.67 2.73 0.85
CA LEU A 49 -6.76 2.65 -0.28
C LEU A 49 -5.49 3.47 -0.04
N SER A 50 -5.64 4.73 0.36
CA SER A 50 -4.51 5.67 0.45
C SER A 50 -3.46 5.24 1.47
N SER A 51 -3.88 4.62 2.56
CA SER A 51 -2.95 4.19 3.62
C SER A 51 -1.94 3.17 3.11
N GLY A 52 -2.27 2.41 2.08
CA GLY A 52 -1.36 1.43 1.50
C GLY A 52 -0.16 2.04 0.78
N PHE A 53 -0.22 3.33 0.46
CA PHE A 53 0.86 4.05 -0.23
C PHE A 53 1.72 4.89 0.71
N LEU A 54 1.42 4.90 2.00
CA LEU A 54 2.20 5.61 3.00
C LEU A 54 3.10 4.66 3.78
N HIS A 55 4.22 5.17 4.27
CA HIS A 55 5.13 4.41 5.13
C HIS A 55 5.60 5.29 6.28
N VAL A 56 5.84 4.66 7.44
CA VAL A 56 6.23 5.39 8.66
C VAL A 56 7.65 5.90 8.57
N ASN A 57 8.54 5.13 7.95
CA ASN A 57 9.95 5.50 7.87
C ASN A 57 10.57 4.98 6.57
N THR A 58 11.78 5.45 6.28
CA THR A 58 12.51 5.10 5.05
C THR A 58 12.83 3.60 4.98
N THR A 59 13.21 3.00 6.10
CA THR A 59 13.54 1.56 6.13
C THR A 59 12.35 0.72 5.70
N HIS A 60 11.16 1.03 6.20
CA HIS A 60 9.95 0.31 5.87
C HIS A 60 9.59 0.48 4.38
N LEU A 61 9.71 1.72 3.87
CA LEU A 61 9.48 2.01 2.46
C LEU A 61 10.45 1.22 1.58
N LEU A 62 11.74 1.28 1.88
CA LEU A 62 12.76 0.60 1.08
C LEU A 62 12.56 -0.92 1.08
N PHE A 63 12.27 -1.50 2.23
CA PHE A 63 12.06 -2.94 2.34
C PHE A 63 10.87 -3.38 1.47
N ASN A 64 9.75 -2.67 1.55
CA ASN A 64 8.56 -3.02 0.78
C ASN A 64 8.79 -2.83 -0.72
N MET A 65 9.44 -1.74 -1.11
CA MET A 65 9.69 -1.48 -2.54
C MET A 65 10.73 -2.44 -3.12
N PHE A 66 11.73 -2.82 -2.33
CA PHE A 66 12.72 -3.81 -2.74
C PHE A 66 12.06 -5.16 -3.00
N THR A 67 11.20 -5.61 -2.09
CA THR A 67 10.45 -6.86 -2.25
C THR A 67 9.54 -6.78 -3.48
N PHE A 68 8.83 -5.69 -3.64
CA PHE A 68 7.95 -5.47 -4.78
C PHE A 68 8.73 -5.53 -6.09
N TYR A 69 9.88 -4.85 -6.15
CA TYR A 69 10.74 -4.82 -7.33
C TYR A 69 11.13 -6.23 -7.79
N PHE A 70 11.53 -7.09 -6.85
CA PHE A 70 11.97 -8.43 -7.21
C PHE A 70 10.86 -9.31 -7.77
N PHE A 71 9.62 -9.09 -7.35
CA PHE A 71 8.55 -10.03 -7.68
C PHE A 71 7.56 -9.52 -8.72
N VAL A 72 7.54 -8.22 -9.01
CA VAL A 72 6.54 -7.67 -9.94
C VAL A 72 6.66 -8.27 -11.33
N ASN A 73 7.87 -8.39 -11.87
CA ASN A 73 8.07 -8.94 -13.21
C ASN A 73 7.66 -10.40 -13.28
N PHE A 74 7.93 -11.16 -12.22
CA PHE A 74 7.55 -12.56 -12.13
C PHE A 74 6.02 -12.70 -12.20
N VAL A 75 5.30 -11.93 -11.41
CA VAL A 75 3.85 -12.01 -11.35
C VAL A 75 3.22 -11.55 -12.66
N VAL A 76 3.68 -10.43 -13.22
CA VAL A 76 3.15 -9.92 -14.49
C VAL A 76 3.44 -10.92 -15.62
N GLY A 77 4.63 -11.51 -15.63
CA GLY A 77 5.01 -12.50 -16.65
C GLY A 77 4.17 -13.77 -16.58
N MET A 78 3.74 -14.19 -15.40
CA MET A 78 2.95 -15.42 -15.25
C MET A 78 1.45 -15.17 -15.42
N LEU A 79 0.93 -14.08 -14.88
CA LEU A 79 -0.50 -13.86 -14.74
C LEU A 79 -1.02 -12.69 -15.58
N GLY A 80 -0.13 -11.84 -16.08
CA GLY A 80 -0.51 -10.67 -16.84
C GLY A 80 -0.80 -9.44 -15.99
N THR A 81 -0.90 -8.29 -16.65
CA THR A 81 -1.06 -6.99 -15.99
C THR A 81 -2.37 -6.89 -15.23
N ALA A 82 -3.49 -7.31 -15.84
CA ALA A 82 -4.79 -7.22 -15.20
C ALA A 82 -4.85 -8.05 -13.91
N ALA A 83 -4.31 -9.27 -13.95
CA ALA A 83 -4.26 -10.11 -12.77
C ALA A 83 -3.35 -9.53 -11.69
N PHE A 84 -2.20 -8.97 -12.08
CA PHE A 84 -1.29 -8.32 -11.14
C PHE A 84 -1.96 -7.14 -10.42
N LEU A 85 -2.60 -6.24 -11.17
CA LEU A 85 -3.28 -5.09 -10.57
C LEU A 85 -4.43 -5.52 -9.67
N THR A 86 -5.19 -6.54 -10.07
CA THR A 86 -6.27 -7.08 -9.24
C THR A 86 -5.71 -7.65 -7.94
N LEU A 87 -4.62 -8.40 -8.01
CA LEU A 87 -3.98 -8.96 -6.81
C LEU A 87 -3.45 -7.86 -5.90
N PHE A 88 -2.78 -6.86 -6.47
CA PHE A 88 -2.21 -5.78 -5.67
C PHE A 88 -3.30 -4.99 -4.95
N LEU A 89 -4.25 -4.45 -5.70
CA LEU A 89 -5.32 -3.63 -5.13
C LEU A 89 -6.26 -4.44 -4.25
N GLY A 90 -6.61 -5.65 -4.69
CA GLY A 90 -7.48 -6.53 -3.92
C GLY A 90 -6.87 -6.93 -2.58
N SER A 91 -5.58 -7.27 -2.57
CA SER A 91 -4.88 -7.62 -1.34
C SER A 91 -4.76 -6.43 -0.40
N LEU A 92 -4.49 -5.24 -0.94
CA LEU A 92 -4.42 -4.01 -0.14
C LEU A 92 -5.77 -3.73 0.52
N LEU A 93 -6.84 -3.74 -0.26
CA LEU A 93 -8.18 -3.45 0.25
C LEU A 93 -8.65 -4.52 1.21
N ALA A 94 -8.42 -5.80 0.89
CA ALA A 94 -8.81 -6.90 1.77
C ALA A 94 -8.07 -6.84 3.10
N GLY A 95 -6.75 -6.57 3.06
CA GLY A 95 -5.96 -6.41 4.28
C GLY A 95 -6.48 -5.28 5.16
N ASN A 96 -6.81 -4.14 4.55
CA ASN A 96 -7.35 -3.00 5.28
C ASN A 96 -8.78 -3.25 5.79
N PHE A 97 -9.59 -4.00 5.03
CA PHE A 97 -10.91 -4.42 5.50
C PHE A 97 -10.80 -5.34 6.71
N PHE A 98 -9.86 -6.30 6.69
CA PHE A 98 -9.62 -7.14 7.87
C PHE A 98 -9.13 -6.31 9.05
N GLY A 99 -8.23 -5.36 8.83
CA GLY A 99 -7.77 -4.44 9.87
C GLY A 99 -8.93 -3.64 10.46
N TYR A 100 -9.81 -3.15 9.61
CA TYR A 100 -11.01 -2.43 10.04
C TYR A 100 -11.90 -3.33 10.92
N TYR A 101 -12.14 -4.56 10.48
CA TYR A 101 -12.97 -5.50 11.22
C TYR A 101 -12.36 -5.84 12.58
N PHE A 102 -11.07 -6.18 12.61
CA PHE A 102 -10.44 -6.61 13.86
C PHE A 102 -10.24 -5.47 14.85
N HIS A 103 -10.06 -4.24 14.38
CA HIS A 103 -9.81 -3.08 15.23
C HIS A 103 -11.02 -2.14 15.32
N TYR A 104 -12.19 -2.61 14.93
CA TYR A 104 -13.39 -1.78 14.81
C TYR A 104 -13.72 -1.00 16.08
N LYS A 105 -13.47 -1.61 17.25
CA LYS A 105 -13.77 -0.98 18.54
C LYS A 105 -12.67 -0.04 19.04
N GLN A 106 -11.59 0.10 18.28
CA GLN A 106 -10.42 0.91 18.64
C GLN A 106 -10.34 2.12 17.71
N ASP A 107 -11.16 3.12 17.96
CA ASP A 107 -11.26 4.30 17.08
C ASP A 107 -9.92 4.99 16.85
N TYR A 108 -9.00 4.90 17.82
CA TYR A 108 -7.67 5.49 17.74
C TYR A 108 -6.67 4.66 16.91
N TYR A 109 -7.02 3.44 16.54
CA TYR A 109 -6.08 2.57 15.82
C TYR A 109 -5.73 3.15 14.46
N SER A 110 -4.45 3.20 14.15
CA SER A 110 -3.90 3.73 12.91
C SER A 110 -2.82 2.82 12.36
N ALA A 111 -2.68 2.80 11.04
CA ALA A 111 -1.67 2.00 10.36
C ALA A 111 -1.36 2.58 8.98
N VAL A 112 -0.21 2.21 8.44
CA VAL A 112 0.21 2.56 7.07
C VAL A 112 1.05 1.44 6.49
N GLY A 113 1.17 1.43 5.15
CA GLY A 113 2.12 0.61 4.44
C GLY A 113 1.49 -0.31 3.41
N ALA A 114 2.30 -0.67 2.42
CA ALA A 114 1.93 -1.53 1.31
C ALA A 114 2.16 -3.02 1.61
N SER A 115 2.57 -3.37 2.83
CA SER A 115 3.00 -4.74 3.16
C SER A 115 1.92 -5.80 2.89
N GLY A 116 0.65 -5.47 3.15
CA GLY A 116 -0.46 -6.38 2.86
C GLY A 116 -0.59 -6.68 1.38
N ALA A 117 -0.50 -5.65 0.54
CA ALA A 117 -0.57 -5.80 -0.91
C ALA A 117 0.64 -6.56 -1.46
N VAL A 118 1.85 -6.24 -0.96
CA VAL A 118 3.07 -6.92 -1.37
C VAL A 118 3.00 -8.41 -1.02
N THR A 119 2.53 -8.74 0.19
CA THR A 119 2.35 -10.13 0.61
C THR A 119 1.37 -10.86 -0.32
N GLY A 120 0.27 -10.20 -0.72
CA GLY A 120 -0.69 -10.79 -1.66
C GLY A 120 -0.11 -11.06 -3.03
N VAL A 121 0.81 -10.23 -3.51
CA VAL A 121 1.51 -10.45 -4.77
C VAL A 121 2.48 -11.63 -4.66
N LEU A 122 3.12 -11.84 -3.50
CA LEU A 122 4.04 -12.94 -3.28
C LEU A 122 3.34 -14.29 -3.17
N PHE A 123 2.15 -14.33 -2.61
CA PHE A 123 1.41 -15.55 -2.32
C PHE A 123 0.07 -15.57 -3.05
#